data_5b9f3e39bc58b44447a12b2e1c728f61
#
_entry.id   5b9f3e39bc58b44447a12b2e1c728f61
#
_cell.length_a   1.000
_cell.length_b   1.000
_cell.length_c   1.000
_cell.angle_alpha   90.00
_cell.angle_beta   90.00
_cell.angle_gamma   90.00
#
_symmetry.space_group_name_H-M   'P 1'
#
loop_
_entity.id
_entity.type
_entity.pdbx_description
1 polymer ?
#
loop_
_entity_poly.entity_id
_entity_poly.type
_entity_poly.pdbx_seq_one_letter_code
_entity_poly.pdbx_strand_id
1 'polypeptide(L)'
;MTEQNRRAVLLEAEEAVCSDRNADYGDPEDNFLDIAQLWTAYKNVPFTRADVAVFMTLVKIARMKTSPKVKDHYVDIAGYAACGYPSALADAE
;
A
#
# COMPACT_ATOMS: atom_id res chain seq x y z
N MET A 1 3.75 -23.39 -12.39
CA MET A 1 3.75 -23.26 -10.93
C MET A 1 4.26 -21.92 -10.50
N THR A 2 5.52 -21.56 -10.81
CA THR A 2 6.06 -20.26 -10.43
C THR A 2 5.29 -19.10 -11.06
N GLU A 3 4.91 -19.22 -12.33
CA GLU A 3 4.09 -18.20 -13.00
C GLU A 3 2.73 -18.06 -12.36
N GLN A 4 2.12 -19.17 -11.96
CA GLN A 4 0.83 -19.16 -11.29
C GLN A 4 0.92 -18.46 -9.93
N ASN A 5 2.03 -18.65 -9.23
CA ASN A 5 2.26 -17.97 -7.95
C ASN A 5 2.41 -16.47 -8.16
N ARG A 6 3.11 -16.04 -9.21
CA ARG A 6 3.21 -14.62 -9.54
C ARG A 6 1.86 -14.02 -9.89
N ARG A 7 1.07 -14.73 -10.69
CA ARG A 7 -0.27 -14.28 -11.07
C ARG A 7 -1.17 -14.14 -9.85
N ALA A 8 -1.09 -15.09 -8.92
CA ALA A 8 -1.90 -15.06 -7.71
C ALA A 8 -1.61 -13.79 -6.90
N VAL A 9 -0.34 -13.44 -6.72
CA VAL A 9 0.05 -12.23 -6.00
C VAL A 9 -0.51 -10.98 -6.69
N LEU A 10 -0.32 -10.88 -8.01
CA LEU A 10 -0.77 -9.71 -8.76
C LEU A 10 -2.30 -9.58 -8.77
N LEU A 11 -3.01 -10.68 -8.98
CA LEU A 11 -4.48 -10.68 -9.01
C LEU A 11 -5.07 -10.34 -7.65
N GLU A 12 -4.51 -10.90 -6.59
CA GLU A 12 -4.99 -10.60 -5.24
C GLU A 12 -4.70 -9.14 -4.86
N ALA A 13 -3.55 -8.59 -5.30
CA ALA A 13 -3.24 -7.19 -5.08
C ALA A 13 -4.21 -6.29 -5.86
N GLU A 14 -4.49 -6.61 -7.12
CA GLU A 14 -5.47 -5.88 -7.92
C GLU A 14 -6.83 -5.87 -7.24
N GLU A 15 -7.30 -7.03 -6.80
CA GLU A 15 -8.59 -7.15 -6.15
C GLU A 15 -8.64 -6.32 -4.87
N ALA A 16 -7.55 -6.30 -4.10
CA ALA A 16 -7.49 -5.56 -2.85
C ALA A 16 -7.56 -4.04 -3.04
N VAL A 17 -6.98 -3.51 -4.12
CA VAL A 17 -6.86 -2.05 -4.30
C VAL A 17 -7.75 -1.47 -5.40
N CYS A 18 -8.33 -2.31 -6.27
CA CYS A 18 -9.15 -1.88 -7.41
C CYS A 18 -10.58 -2.42 -7.37
N SER A 19 -10.97 -3.09 -6.30
CA SER A 19 -12.28 -3.74 -6.22
C SER A 19 -13.36 -2.79 -5.70
N ASP A 20 -14.60 -3.28 -5.62
CA ASP A 20 -15.74 -2.58 -5.05
C ASP A 20 -15.52 -2.17 -3.60
N ARG A 21 -14.50 -2.70 -2.95
CA ARG A 21 -14.10 -2.31 -1.62
C ARG A 21 -13.86 -0.80 -1.53
N ASN A 22 -13.36 -0.18 -2.60
CA ASN A 22 -13.14 1.27 -2.64
C ASN A 22 -14.44 2.07 -2.55
N ALA A 23 -15.55 1.50 -2.97
CA ALA A 23 -16.85 2.14 -2.86
C ALA A 23 -17.28 2.30 -1.38
N ASP A 24 -16.90 1.35 -0.53
CA ASP A 24 -17.25 1.35 0.90
C ASP A 24 -16.26 2.14 1.75
N TYR A 25 -14.97 2.09 1.42
CA TYR A 25 -13.90 2.65 2.24
C TYR A 25 -13.20 3.86 1.64
N GLY A 26 -13.58 4.26 0.40
CA GLY A 26 -12.95 5.36 -0.33
C GLY A 26 -11.68 4.91 -1.04
N ASP A 27 -11.13 5.79 -1.84
CA ASP A 27 -9.91 5.52 -2.58
C ASP A 27 -8.70 5.47 -1.65
N PRO A 28 -7.73 4.58 -1.90
CA PRO A 28 -6.53 4.50 -1.09
C PRO A 28 -5.77 5.84 -0.97
N GLU A 29 -5.75 6.63 -2.04
CA GLU A 29 -5.07 7.94 -2.04
C GLU A 29 -5.66 8.88 -1.01
N ASP A 30 -6.98 8.88 -0.84
CA ASP A 30 -7.66 9.73 0.16
C ASP A 30 -7.38 9.23 1.56
N ASN A 31 -7.41 7.92 1.76
CA ASN A 31 -7.09 7.31 3.04
C ASN A 31 -5.63 7.59 3.42
N PHE A 32 -4.72 7.51 2.45
CA PHE A 32 -3.30 7.80 2.68
C PHE A 32 -3.09 9.27 3.05
N LEU A 33 -3.89 10.18 2.48
CA LEU A 33 -3.83 11.58 2.89
C LEU A 33 -4.19 11.75 4.37
N ASP A 34 -5.27 11.11 4.80
CA ASP A 34 -5.68 11.15 6.20
C ASP A 34 -4.59 10.62 7.11
N ILE A 35 -3.99 9.48 6.75
CA ILE A 35 -2.90 8.89 7.52
C ILE A 35 -1.71 9.83 7.58
N ALA A 36 -1.32 10.40 6.44
CA ALA A 36 -0.19 11.33 6.36
C ALA A 36 -0.42 12.54 7.26
N GLN A 37 -1.64 13.07 7.27
CA GLN A 37 -1.99 14.21 8.11
C GLN A 37 -1.92 13.87 9.60
N LEU A 38 -2.36 12.69 9.99
CA LEU A 38 -2.26 12.23 11.38
C LEU A 38 -0.81 12.05 11.80
N TRP A 39 0.02 11.46 10.94
CA TRP A 39 1.46 11.30 11.23
C TRP A 39 2.14 12.65 11.34
N THR A 40 1.82 13.59 10.45
CA THR A 40 2.36 14.95 10.45
C THR A 40 2.02 15.64 11.78
N ALA A 41 0.77 15.54 12.22
CA ALA A 41 0.35 16.13 13.47
C ALA A 41 1.08 15.50 14.67
N TYR A 42 1.25 14.18 14.66
CA TYR A 42 1.89 13.47 15.77
C TYR A 42 3.37 13.80 15.91
N LYS A 43 4.09 13.77 14.80
CA LYS A 43 5.56 13.95 14.80
C LYS A 43 5.98 15.41 14.53
N ASN A 44 5.06 16.25 14.10
CA ASN A 44 5.34 17.62 13.71
C ASN A 44 6.41 17.71 12.59
N VAL A 45 6.34 16.76 11.66
CA VAL A 45 7.20 16.65 10.49
C VAL A 45 6.28 16.35 9.32
N PRO A 46 6.44 17.00 8.15
CA PRO A 46 5.52 16.75 7.03
C PRO A 46 5.68 15.33 6.46
N PHE A 47 4.55 14.67 6.28
CA PHE A 47 4.45 13.38 5.60
C PHE A 47 3.50 13.51 4.43
N THR A 48 3.78 12.79 3.34
CA THR A 48 2.99 12.79 2.13
C THR A 48 2.25 11.46 1.97
N ARG A 49 1.31 11.41 1.02
CA ARG A 49 0.64 10.14 0.66
C ARG A 49 1.66 9.09 0.25
N ALA A 50 2.65 9.49 -0.57
CA ALA A 50 3.69 8.57 -1.02
C ALA A 50 4.49 8.01 0.16
N ASP A 51 4.74 8.81 1.19
CA ASP A 51 5.43 8.34 2.40
C ASP A 51 4.65 7.20 3.07
N VAL A 52 3.32 7.30 3.11
CA VAL A 52 2.48 6.24 3.69
C VAL A 52 2.69 4.93 2.93
N ALA A 53 2.67 4.98 1.58
CA ALA A 53 2.89 3.79 0.77
C ALA A 53 4.25 3.17 1.05
N VAL A 54 5.30 3.98 1.14
CA VAL A 54 6.67 3.51 1.40
C VAL A 54 6.77 2.90 2.80
N PHE A 55 6.28 3.59 3.82
CA PHE A 55 6.37 3.11 5.20
C PHE A 55 5.60 1.80 5.39
N MET A 56 4.40 1.69 4.80
CA MET A 56 3.64 0.45 4.89
C MET A 56 4.32 -0.69 4.16
N THR A 57 4.97 -0.39 3.04
CA THR A 57 5.80 -1.38 2.33
C THR A 57 6.94 -1.86 3.23
N LEU A 58 7.60 -0.95 3.93
CA LEU A 58 8.70 -1.29 4.84
C LEU A 58 8.21 -2.17 6.00
N VAL A 59 6.99 -1.93 6.52
CA VAL A 59 6.39 -2.79 7.54
C VAL A 59 6.26 -4.22 7.01
N LYS A 60 5.80 -4.39 5.78
CA LYS A 60 5.65 -5.71 5.19
C LYS A 60 7.00 -6.38 4.91
N ILE A 61 7.99 -5.60 4.52
CA ILE A 61 9.35 -6.11 4.33
C ILE A 61 9.90 -6.65 5.67
N ALA A 62 9.67 -5.93 6.76
CA ALA A 62 10.09 -6.38 8.08
C ALA A 62 9.41 -7.70 8.46
N ARG A 63 8.14 -7.87 8.11
CA ARG A 63 7.41 -9.12 8.35
C ARG A 63 7.94 -10.28 7.50
N MET A 64 8.34 -10.00 6.26
CA MET A 64 8.94 -11.01 5.38
C MET A 64 10.23 -11.58 5.94
N LYS A 65 10.98 -10.78 6.69
CA LYS A 65 12.22 -11.23 7.32
C LYS A 65 11.96 -12.42 8.24
N THR A 66 10.85 -12.40 8.98
CA THR A 66 10.48 -13.48 9.90
C THR A 66 9.65 -14.56 9.21
N SER A 67 8.78 -14.17 8.27
CA SER A 67 7.79 -15.06 7.66
C SER A 67 7.80 -14.95 6.14
N PRO A 68 8.89 -15.37 5.48
CA PRO A 68 9.07 -15.13 4.03
C PRO A 68 8.15 -15.96 3.14
N LYS A 69 7.42 -16.92 3.67
CA LYS A 69 6.53 -17.77 2.88
C LYS A 69 5.06 -17.38 2.99
N VAL A 70 4.74 -16.30 3.70
CA VAL A 70 3.36 -15.83 3.82
C VAL A 70 3.03 -14.99 2.59
N LYS A 71 2.14 -15.48 1.75
CA LYS A 71 1.77 -14.83 0.48
C LYS A 71 1.25 -13.41 0.70
N ASP A 72 0.49 -13.17 1.76
CA ASP A 72 -0.12 -11.86 2.02
C ASP A 72 0.90 -10.73 2.13
N HIS A 73 2.12 -11.01 2.59
CA HIS A 73 3.16 -9.97 2.66
C HIS A 73 3.49 -9.45 1.27
N TYR A 74 3.58 -10.36 0.29
CA TYR A 74 3.89 -9.99 -1.10
C TYR A 74 2.71 -9.30 -1.77
N VAL A 75 1.51 -9.79 -1.52
CA VAL A 75 0.26 -9.17 -2.01
C VAL A 75 0.16 -7.73 -1.50
N ASP A 76 0.41 -7.52 -0.22
CA ASP A 76 0.31 -6.19 0.39
C ASP A 76 1.37 -5.23 -0.14
N ILE A 77 2.62 -5.71 -0.36
CA ILE A 77 3.67 -4.89 -0.97
C ILE A 77 3.26 -4.46 -2.38
N ALA A 78 2.76 -5.39 -3.19
CA ALA A 78 2.28 -5.08 -4.53
C ALA A 78 1.14 -4.07 -4.48
N GLY A 79 0.22 -4.22 -3.53
CA GLY A 79 -0.89 -3.30 -3.32
C GLY A 79 -0.42 -1.91 -2.93
N TYR A 80 0.49 -1.81 -1.97
CA TYR A 80 1.03 -0.50 -1.57
C TYR A 80 1.81 0.16 -2.70
N ALA A 81 2.56 -0.61 -3.49
CA ALA A 81 3.25 -0.07 -4.65
C ALA A 81 2.25 0.50 -5.68
N ALA A 82 1.18 -0.24 -5.93
CA ALA A 82 0.14 0.20 -6.85
C ALA A 82 -0.58 1.47 -6.36
N CYS A 83 -0.83 1.58 -5.06
CA CYS A 83 -1.44 2.78 -4.47
C CYS A 83 -0.44 3.94 -4.39
N GLY A 84 0.85 3.63 -4.28
CA GLY A 84 1.90 4.62 -4.14
C GLY A 84 2.06 5.51 -5.37
N TYR A 85 1.93 4.96 -6.56
CA TYR A 85 2.11 5.74 -7.79
C TYR A 85 1.07 6.85 -7.93
N PRO A 86 -0.25 6.57 -7.90
CA PRO A 86 -1.23 7.65 -7.95
C PRO A 86 -1.14 8.59 -6.75
N SER A 87 -0.72 8.10 -5.58
CA SER A 87 -0.51 8.94 -4.41
C SER A 87 0.60 9.97 -4.65
N ALA A 88 1.71 9.54 -5.24
CA ALA A 88 2.81 10.45 -5.57
C ALA A 88 2.38 11.49 -6.61
N LEU A 89 1.54 11.10 -7.58
CA LEU A 89 0.99 12.04 -8.55
C LEU A 89 0.10 13.07 -7.86
N ALA A 90 -0.74 12.64 -6.93
CA ALA A 90 -1.62 13.53 -6.19
C ALA A 90 -0.82 14.50 -5.29
N ASP A 91 0.26 14.03 -4.69
CA ASP A 91 1.13 14.89 -3.86
C ASP A 91 1.77 16.02 -4.65
N ALA A 92 1.98 15.82 -5.96
CA ALA A 92 2.64 16.80 -6.83
C ALA A 92 1.70 17.91 -7.30
N GLU A 93 0.38 17.76 -7.09
CA GLU A 93 -0.62 18.77 -7.53
C GLU A 93 -0.64 20.00 -6.65
#